data_bb0d4876db76a039a52d82af50c6090e
#
_entry.id   bb0d4876db76a039a52d82af50c6090e
#
_cell.length_a   1.000
_cell.length_b   1.000
_cell.length_c   1.000
_cell.angle_alpha   90.00
_cell.angle_beta   90.00
_cell.angle_gamma   90.00
#
_symmetry.space_group_name_H-M   'P 1'
#
loop_
_entity.id
_entity.type
_entity.pdbx_description
1 polymer ?
#
loop_
_entity_poly.entity_id
_entity_poly.type
_entity_poly.pdbx_seq_one_letter_code
_entity_poly.pdbx_strand_id
1 'polypeptide(L)'
;MGLIQGGTAMRPFLAVVMLILAGALAFGLAHSRSDSQGKQGKEPGMNEKNEKFRTATFAGGCFWCVEADFEKVGGVVEVISGYTGGHKENPTYEEVSAGGTGHVEAVQVIYDPEKVSYKELLDVFWRHVDPSDPGGQFVDRGSQYRTAIFYHDEEQRRLAEKAKGELEKSGRFAKPIVTEIAPFTKFYRAEDYHQDYYKTHALRYKYYRWNSGRDQFLEKVWVDEKGKAVSRADDSKYSKPSDEVLRQRLTPLQYKVTQHEGTEPAFNNEYWNNKKEGIYVDVVSGEPLFSSLDKYDSGTGWPSFTRPL
;
A
#
# COMPACT_ATOMS: atom_id res chain seq x y z
N MET A 1 -2.68 -12.43 43.27
CA MET A 1 -2.40 -11.68 44.50
C MET A 1 -0.89 -11.65 44.66
N GLY A 2 -0.23 -10.48 44.59
CA GLY A 2 1.24 -10.32 44.68
C GLY A 2 1.69 -9.06 43.95
N LEU A 3 1.47 -7.89 44.60
CA LEU A 3 2.09 -6.59 44.21
C LEU A 3 3.58 -6.63 44.54
N ILE A 4 4.45 -6.09 43.66
CA ILE A 4 5.72 -5.48 44.07
C ILE A 4 5.86 -4.14 43.36
N GLN A 5 5.89 -3.09 44.18
CA GLN A 5 6.27 -1.70 43.85
C GLN A 5 7.78 -1.54 43.96
N GLY A 6 8.32 -0.62 43.20
CA GLY A 6 9.63 0.02 43.38
C GLY A 6 10.20 0.43 42.03
N GLY A 7 10.61 1.61 41.71
CA GLY A 7 11.00 2.78 42.43
C GLY A 7 11.81 3.62 41.44
N THR A 8 11.49 4.86 41.36
CA THR A 8 12.07 5.95 40.59
C THR A 8 13.59 6.08 40.69
N ALA A 9 14.28 6.36 39.55
CA ALA A 9 15.52 7.13 39.52
C ALA A 9 15.64 7.92 38.25
N MET A 10 15.33 9.22 38.33
CA MET A 10 15.70 10.26 37.38
C MET A 10 17.21 10.46 37.42
N ARG A 11 17.86 10.53 36.28
CA ARG A 11 19.21 11.08 36.10
C ARG A 11 19.14 12.18 35.06
N PRO A 12 19.73 13.36 35.33
CA PRO A 12 19.70 14.50 34.42
C PRO A 12 20.82 14.38 33.36
N PHE A 13 20.49 14.66 32.11
CA PHE A 13 21.48 14.84 31.05
C PHE A 13 21.88 16.30 30.95
N LEU A 14 23.19 16.54 31.11
CA LEU A 14 23.87 17.80 30.92
C LEU A 14 23.72 18.31 29.49
N ALA A 15 23.33 19.57 29.37
CA ALA A 15 23.41 20.34 28.14
C ALA A 15 24.87 20.75 27.89
N VAL A 16 25.43 20.44 26.74
CA VAL A 16 26.67 21.02 26.23
C VAL A 16 26.33 22.04 25.16
N VAL A 17 26.48 23.31 25.52
CA VAL A 17 26.42 24.44 24.61
C VAL A 17 27.78 24.57 23.93
N MET A 18 27.86 24.44 22.61
CA MET A 18 29.00 24.89 21.82
C MET A 18 28.67 26.17 21.05
N LEU A 19 29.26 27.25 21.51
CA LEU A 19 29.40 28.53 20.79
C LEU A 19 30.48 28.37 19.70
N ILE A 20 30.17 28.67 18.46
CA ILE A 20 31.17 28.92 17.42
C ILE A 20 30.97 30.33 16.86
N LEU A 21 32.05 31.11 17.04
CA LEU A 21 32.22 32.51 16.69
C LEU A 21 32.10 32.80 15.18
N ALA A 22 31.59 34.00 14.93
CA ALA A 22 31.56 34.67 13.65
C ALA A 22 32.97 35.03 13.16
N GLY A 23 33.23 34.84 11.89
CA GLY A 23 34.34 35.37 11.15
C GLY A 23 33.88 36.04 9.88
N ALA A 24 33.74 37.36 9.93
CA ALA A 24 33.50 38.18 8.74
C ALA A 24 34.84 38.45 8.03
N LEU A 25 34.88 38.24 6.72
CA LEU A 25 35.90 38.79 5.86
C LEU A 25 35.28 39.29 4.55
N ALA A 26 35.27 40.62 4.46
CA ALA A 26 34.90 41.36 3.25
C ALA A 26 36.09 41.39 2.28
N PHE A 27 35.85 41.14 0.99
CA PHE A 27 36.68 41.57 -0.13
C PHE A 27 35.76 41.81 -1.32
N GLY A 28 35.55 43.00 -1.80
CA GLY A 28 36.32 43.70 -2.77
C GLY A 28 35.65 43.62 -4.13
N LEU A 29 34.97 44.74 -4.53
CA LEU A 29 34.36 44.96 -5.86
C LEU A 29 35.44 44.91 -6.96
N ALA A 30 35.11 44.24 -8.05
CA ALA A 30 35.65 44.58 -9.38
C ALA A 30 34.53 44.47 -10.41
N HIS A 31 34.13 45.59 -11.00
CA HIS A 31 33.27 45.71 -12.14
C HIS A 31 34.03 45.27 -13.40
N SER A 32 33.47 44.35 -14.14
CA SER A 32 33.79 44.18 -15.56
C SER A 32 32.49 43.95 -16.34
N ARG A 33 32.05 44.97 -17.06
CA ARG A 33 31.05 44.86 -18.12
C ARG A 33 31.69 44.17 -19.30
N SER A 34 31.11 43.06 -19.70
CA SER A 34 31.36 42.49 -21.06
C SER A 34 29.99 42.16 -21.64
N ASP A 35 29.58 42.97 -22.61
CA ASP A 35 28.52 42.66 -23.56
C ASP A 35 28.93 41.42 -24.36
N SER A 36 28.13 40.37 -24.28
CA SER A 36 28.13 39.34 -25.32
C SER A 36 26.71 38.83 -25.52
N GLN A 37 26.14 39.21 -26.66
CA GLN A 37 25.00 38.56 -27.26
C GLN A 37 25.27 37.05 -27.33
N GLY A 38 24.58 36.26 -26.51
CA GLY A 38 24.69 34.80 -26.45
C GLY A 38 23.40 34.17 -26.91
N LYS A 39 23.50 33.44 -27.95
CA LYS A 39 22.52 32.52 -28.54
C LYS A 39 21.71 31.79 -27.48
N GLN A 40 20.39 31.88 -27.60
CA GLN A 40 19.48 30.95 -26.91
C GLN A 40 19.80 29.52 -27.35
N GLY A 41 20.54 28.84 -26.54
CA GLY A 41 20.66 27.39 -26.58
C GLY A 41 19.35 26.77 -26.13
N LYS A 42 18.65 26.17 -27.07
CA LYS A 42 17.53 25.26 -26.81
C LYS A 42 18.05 24.15 -25.94
N GLU A 43 17.59 24.06 -24.71
CA GLU A 43 17.82 22.89 -23.86
C GLU A 43 17.24 21.65 -24.54
N PRO A 44 18.01 20.57 -24.71
CA PRO A 44 17.53 19.38 -25.35
C PRO A 44 16.74 18.51 -24.36
N GLY A 45 15.47 18.29 -24.64
CA GLY A 45 14.88 16.98 -24.40
C GLY A 45 14.28 16.69 -23.03
N MET A 46 13.36 17.50 -22.52
CA MET A 46 12.54 17.10 -21.37
C MET A 46 11.07 16.85 -21.73
N ASN A 47 10.70 16.78 -23.00
CA ASN A 47 9.30 16.74 -23.43
C ASN A 47 8.86 15.49 -24.21
N GLU A 48 9.73 14.59 -24.63
CA GLU A 48 9.30 13.42 -25.42
C GLU A 48 8.97 12.17 -24.59
N LYS A 49 9.39 12.08 -23.33
CA LYS A 49 9.01 10.96 -22.45
C LYS A 49 7.64 11.12 -21.80
N ASN A 50 7.06 12.30 -21.78
CA ASN A 50 5.83 12.60 -21.04
C ASN A 50 4.54 12.39 -21.85
N GLU A 51 4.61 12.24 -23.16
CA GLU A 51 3.40 12.05 -23.99
C GLU A 51 2.88 10.62 -24.01
N LYS A 52 3.73 9.65 -23.67
CA LYS A 52 3.36 8.23 -23.74
C LYS A 52 2.56 7.75 -22.52
N PHE A 53 2.80 8.29 -21.36
CA PHE A 53 2.18 7.84 -20.11
C PHE A 53 1.19 8.89 -19.56
N ARG A 54 0.13 8.40 -18.92
CA ARG A 54 -0.84 9.25 -18.24
C ARG A 54 -0.78 9.01 -16.73
N THR A 55 -1.32 9.96 -15.97
CA THR A 55 -1.40 9.89 -14.50
C THR A 55 -2.85 9.84 -14.05
N ALA A 56 -3.12 8.99 -13.06
CA ALA A 56 -4.36 8.94 -12.30
C ALA A 56 -4.04 9.04 -10.81
N THR A 57 -4.92 9.64 -9.99
CA THR A 57 -4.68 9.80 -8.55
C THR A 57 -5.87 9.31 -7.75
N PHE A 58 -5.64 8.36 -6.83
CA PHE A 58 -6.67 7.69 -6.06
C PHE A 58 -6.32 7.67 -4.57
N ALA A 59 -7.32 7.92 -3.72
CA ALA A 59 -7.25 7.73 -2.28
C ALA A 59 -8.22 6.61 -1.87
N GLY A 60 -7.71 5.55 -1.27
CA GLY A 60 -8.47 4.35 -0.93
C GLY A 60 -8.17 3.80 0.48
N GLY A 61 -7.90 4.68 1.44
CA GLY A 61 -7.40 4.34 2.77
C GLY A 61 -5.88 4.17 2.74
N CYS A 62 -5.35 3.23 3.53
CA CYS A 62 -3.90 2.99 3.59
C CYS A 62 -3.26 2.86 2.20
N PHE A 63 -2.35 3.76 1.88
CA PHE A 63 -1.70 3.81 0.56
C PHE A 63 -0.83 2.58 0.26
N TRP A 64 -0.28 1.86 1.25
CA TRP A 64 0.42 0.60 1.03
C TRP A 64 -0.47 -0.46 0.35
N CYS A 65 -1.77 -0.50 0.74
CA CYS A 65 -2.72 -1.41 0.13
C CYS A 65 -3.10 -0.97 -1.28
N VAL A 66 -3.33 0.33 -1.47
CA VAL A 66 -3.72 0.89 -2.77
C VAL A 66 -2.57 0.76 -3.78
N GLU A 67 -1.33 1.09 -3.37
CA GLU A 67 -0.12 0.88 -4.17
C GLU A 67 0.01 -0.58 -4.63
N ALA A 68 -0.04 -1.53 -3.67
CA ALA A 68 0.07 -2.95 -3.96
C ALA A 68 -1.02 -3.47 -4.91
N ASP A 69 -2.21 -2.89 -4.89
CA ASP A 69 -3.31 -3.31 -5.76
C ASP A 69 -3.14 -2.75 -7.18
N PHE A 70 -2.70 -1.50 -7.34
CA PHE A 70 -2.48 -0.92 -8.66
C PHE A 70 -1.23 -1.43 -9.37
N GLU A 71 -0.14 -1.72 -8.65
CA GLU A 71 1.09 -2.23 -9.27
C GLU A 71 0.94 -3.60 -9.93
N LYS A 72 -0.07 -4.36 -9.56
CA LYS A 72 -0.41 -5.65 -10.19
C LYS A 72 -1.14 -5.51 -11.52
N VAL A 73 -1.56 -4.31 -11.88
CA VAL A 73 -2.34 -4.06 -13.11
C VAL A 73 -1.40 -3.99 -14.30
N GLY A 74 -1.61 -4.86 -15.27
CA GLY A 74 -0.84 -4.83 -16.52
C GLY A 74 -1.04 -3.50 -17.26
N GLY A 75 0.04 -2.79 -17.56
CA GLY A 75 0.00 -1.46 -18.17
C GLY A 75 0.25 -0.32 -17.18
N VAL A 76 0.18 -0.56 -15.88
CA VAL A 76 0.71 0.37 -14.87
C VAL A 76 2.24 0.31 -14.91
N VAL A 77 2.86 1.46 -14.91
CA VAL A 77 4.31 1.65 -15.04
C VAL A 77 4.95 1.93 -13.69
N GLU A 78 4.28 2.74 -12.87
CA GLU A 78 4.75 3.14 -11.55
C GLU A 78 3.55 3.54 -10.69
N VAL A 79 3.62 3.26 -9.40
CA VAL A 79 2.67 3.76 -8.41
C VAL A 79 3.47 4.46 -7.30
N ILE A 80 3.08 5.68 -6.97
CA ILE A 80 3.77 6.50 -5.99
C ILE A 80 2.82 6.78 -4.82
N SER A 81 3.18 6.33 -3.63
CA SER A 81 2.45 6.65 -2.39
C SER A 81 2.70 8.09 -1.94
N GLY A 82 1.68 8.79 -1.47
CA GLY A 82 1.81 10.18 -1.04
C GLY A 82 0.54 10.79 -0.46
N TYR A 83 0.50 12.11 -0.45
CA TYR A 83 -0.54 12.92 0.18
C TYR A 83 -1.10 13.95 -0.79
N THR A 84 -2.42 14.13 -0.79
CA THR A 84 -3.10 15.12 -1.65
C THR A 84 -4.43 15.60 -1.04
N GLY A 85 -5.04 16.62 -1.65
CA GLY A 85 -6.37 17.11 -1.30
C GLY A 85 -6.44 17.98 -0.05
N GLY A 86 -5.34 18.22 0.66
CA GLY A 86 -5.26 19.05 1.84
C GLY A 86 -4.73 20.46 1.56
N HIS A 87 -4.61 21.25 2.64
CA HIS A 87 -4.17 22.65 2.58
C HIS A 87 -2.75 22.85 3.09
N LYS A 88 -2.17 21.88 3.82
CA LYS A 88 -0.82 22.01 4.36
C LYS A 88 0.23 21.79 3.27
N GLU A 89 1.15 22.74 3.16
CA GLU A 89 2.31 22.63 2.28
C GLU A 89 3.36 21.69 2.87
N ASN A 90 3.93 20.79 2.03
CA ASN A 90 4.97 19.83 2.39
C ASN A 90 4.67 19.07 3.69
N PRO A 91 3.52 18.37 3.77
CA PRO A 91 3.15 17.64 4.98
C PRO A 91 4.09 16.45 5.20
N THR A 92 4.34 16.10 6.46
CA THR A 92 4.99 14.83 6.84
C THR A 92 3.95 13.77 7.15
N TYR A 93 4.38 12.50 7.19
CA TYR A 93 3.52 11.38 7.57
C TYR A 93 2.87 11.60 8.95
N GLU A 94 3.66 12.03 9.93
CA GLU A 94 3.17 12.27 11.29
C GLU A 94 2.06 13.33 11.31
N GLU A 95 2.19 14.38 10.52
CA GLU A 95 1.19 15.45 10.44
C GLU A 95 -0.09 14.98 9.74
N VAL A 96 0.02 14.21 8.66
CA VAL A 96 -1.15 13.66 7.97
C VAL A 96 -1.84 12.61 8.84
N SER A 97 -1.10 11.71 9.44
CA SER A 97 -1.64 10.65 10.30
C SER A 97 -2.29 11.19 11.58
N ALA A 98 -1.78 12.30 12.12
CA ALA A 98 -2.40 13.00 13.26
C ALA A 98 -3.72 13.72 12.88
N GLY A 99 -3.98 13.90 11.57
CA GLY A 99 -5.14 14.64 11.08
C GLY A 99 -4.93 16.15 11.07
N GLY A 100 -5.92 16.90 10.58
CA GLY A 100 -5.89 18.36 10.57
C GLY A 100 -5.18 19.02 9.38
N THR A 101 -4.42 18.29 8.57
CA THR A 101 -3.78 18.79 7.33
C THR A 101 -4.77 18.91 6.16
N GLY A 102 -5.90 18.20 6.24
CA GLY A 102 -6.87 18.02 5.17
C GLY A 102 -6.44 17.04 4.10
N HIS A 103 -5.16 16.62 4.10
CA HIS A 103 -4.66 15.61 3.16
C HIS A 103 -5.23 14.23 3.42
N VAL A 104 -5.28 13.44 2.35
CA VAL A 104 -5.52 12.00 2.39
C VAL A 104 -4.27 11.25 1.98
N GLU A 105 -4.11 10.03 2.49
CA GLU A 105 -3.23 9.05 1.89
C GLU A 105 -3.75 8.69 0.50
N ALA A 106 -2.91 8.82 -0.51
CA ALA A 106 -3.26 8.61 -1.90
C ALA A 106 -2.09 8.00 -2.68
N VAL A 107 -2.41 7.49 -3.86
CA VAL A 107 -1.41 7.05 -4.82
C VAL A 107 -1.55 7.80 -6.14
N GLN A 108 -0.41 8.13 -6.76
CA GLN A 108 -0.35 8.47 -8.18
C GLN A 108 0.00 7.23 -8.98
N VAL A 109 -0.86 6.89 -9.93
CA VAL A 109 -0.71 5.75 -10.83
C VAL A 109 -0.27 6.28 -12.19
N ILE A 110 0.94 5.96 -12.61
CA ILE A 110 1.48 6.27 -13.93
C ILE A 110 1.25 5.05 -14.81
N TYR A 111 0.54 5.20 -15.91
CA TYR A 111 0.08 4.09 -16.74
C TYR A 111 0.24 4.35 -18.23
N ASP A 112 0.39 3.28 -19.00
CA ASP A 112 0.40 3.27 -20.46
C ASP A 112 -1.05 3.16 -20.97
N PRO A 113 -1.63 4.24 -21.53
CA PRO A 113 -3.03 4.23 -21.96
C PRO A 113 -3.32 3.31 -23.14
N GLU A 114 -2.27 2.81 -23.83
CA GLU A 114 -2.42 1.79 -24.87
C GLU A 114 -2.58 0.38 -24.31
N LYS A 115 -2.23 0.18 -23.01
CA LYS A 115 -2.29 -1.13 -22.34
C LYS A 115 -3.38 -1.23 -21.29
N VAL A 116 -3.68 -0.15 -20.60
CA VAL A 116 -4.74 -0.07 -19.60
C VAL A 116 -5.43 1.28 -19.69
N SER A 117 -6.75 1.28 -19.75
CA SER A 117 -7.56 2.50 -19.79
C SER A 117 -7.81 3.06 -18.39
N TYR A 118 -8.10 4.35 -18.29
CA TYR A 118 -8.52 4.97 -17.04
C TYR A 118 -9.80 4.34 -16.46
N LYS A 119 -10.69 3.83 -17.33
CA LYS A 119 -11.88 3.10 -16.90
C LYS A 119 -11.54 1.80 -16.18
N GLU A 120 -10.54 1.06 -16.66
CA GLU A 120 -10.07 -0.16 -16.00
C GLU A 120 -9.41 0.17 -14.65
N LEU A 121 -8.65 1.27 -14.56
CA LEU A 121 -8.11 1.74 -13.28
C LEU A 121 -9.23 2.13 -12.28
N LEU A 122 -10.31 2.77 -12.76
CA LEU A 122 -11.50 3.03 -11.92
C LEU A 122 -12.15 1.72 -11.44
N ASP A 123 -12.25 0.70 -12.29
CA ASP A 123 -12.81 -0.60 -11.88
C ASP A 123 -11.93 -1.25 -10.80
N VAL A 124 -10.60 -1.20 -10.96
CA VAL A 124 -9.66 -1.64 -9.92
C VAL A 124 -9.87 -0.86 -8.63
N PHE A 125 -9.96 0.46 -8.68
CA PHE A 125 -10.20 1.30 -7.50
C PHE A 125 -11.46 0.89 -6.75
N TRP A 126 -12.61 0.85 -7.45
CA TRP A 126 -13.90 0.52 -6.86
C TRP A 126 -13.94 -0.88 -6.23
N ARG A 127 -13.20 -1.81 -6.80
CA ARG A 127 -13.11 -3.19 -6.29
C ARG A 127 -12.20 -3.34 -5.07
N HIS A 128 -11.49 -2.31 -4.66
CA HIS A 128 -10.53 -2.38 -3.56
C HIS A 128 -10.86 -1.47 -2.37
N VAL A 129 -12.02 -0.79 -2.40
CA VAL A 129 -12.45 0.11 -1.32
C VAL A 129 -13.86 -0.21 -0.84
N ASP A 130 -14.20 0.24 0.38
CA ASP A 130 -15.59 0.45 0.78
C ASP A 130 -15.96 1.90 0.47
N PRO A 131 -16.62 2.17 -0.67
CA PRO A 131 -16.94 3.53 -1.08
C PRO A 131 -18.08 4.15 -0.25
N SER A 132 -18.68 3.39 0.67
CA SER A 132 -19.81 3.81 1.50
C SER A 132 -19.40 4.18 2.94
N ASP A 133 -18.11 4.07 3.28
CA ASP A 133 -17.61 4.41 4.61
C ASP A 133 -17.06 5.85 4.68
N PRO A 134 -17.75 6.78 5.38
CA PRO A 134 -17.31 8.17 5.48
C PRO A 134 -16.20 8.39 6.51
N GLY A 135 -15.90 7.41 7.35
CA GLY A 135 -14.99 7.54 8.49
C GLY A 135 -13.60 6.96 8.29
N GLY A 136 -13.28 6.51 7.08
CA GLY A 136 -12.00 5.89 6.76
C GLY A 136 -12.17 4.64 5.93
N GLN A 137 -11.24 3.69 6.05
CA GLN A 137 -11.30 2.42 5.33
C GLN A 137 -10.89 1.27 6.25
N PHE A 138 -11.84 0.36 6.50
CA PHE A 138 -11.60 -0.85 7.31
C PHE A 138 -11.11 -0.50 8.74
N VAL A 139 -9.91 -0.96 9.12
CA VAL A 139 -9.29 -0.64 10.43
C VAL A 139 -8.71 0.77 10.48
N ASP A 140 -8.43 1.38 9.33
CA ASP A 140 -7.83 2.71 9.25
C ASP A 140 -8.92 3.77 9.38
N ARG A 141 -8.92 4.49 10.50
CA ARG A 141 -9.97 5.46 10.83
C ARG A 141 -9.43 6.88 10.83
N GLY A 142 -10.22 7.79 10.29
CA GLY A 142 -9.90 9.20 10.19
C GLY A 142 -10.06 9.74 8.78
N SER A 143 -10.15 11.08 8.66
CA SER A 143 -10.35 11.78 7.40
C SER A 143 -9.21 11.57 6.40
N GLN A 144 -8.00 11.28 6.87
CA GLN A 144 -6.85 10.98 6.04
C GLN A 144 -6.97 9.64 5.29
N TYR A 145 -7.90 8.78 5.69
CA TYR A 145 -8.18 7.48 5.06
C TYR A 145 -9.50 7.46 4.28
N ARG A 146 -10.12 8.62 4.03
CA ARG A 146 -11.34 8.69 3.21
C ARG A 146 -11.06 8.29 1.76
N THR A 147 -12.09 7.81 1.06
CA THR A 147 -11.99 7.50 -0.36
C THR A 147 -12.17 8.75 -1.21
N ALA A 148 -11.30 8.94 -2.21
CA ALA A 148 -11.43 10.02 -3.19
C ALA A 148 -10.77 9.66 -4.53
N ILE A 149 -11.27 10.27 -5.60
CA ILE A 149 -10.71 10.23 -6.95
C ILE A 149 -10.34 11.67 -7.32
N PHE A 150 -9.06 11.93 -7.60
CA PHE A 150 -8.58 13.25 -7.99
C PHE A 150 -8.34 13.27 -9.49
N TYR A 151 -9.23 13.91 -10.24
CA TYR A 151 -9.15 13.95 -11.70
C TYR A 151 -8.16 15.01 -12.20
N HIS A 152 -7.40 14.67 -13.24
CA HIS A 152 -6.40 15.55 -13.88
C HIS A 152 -6.96 16.29 -15.09
N ASP A 153 -8.06 15.80 -15.66
CA ASP A 153 -8.75 16.41 -16.82
C ASP A 153 -10.26 16.10 -16.80
N GLU A 154 -11.01 16.74 -17.69
CA GLU A 154 -12.46 16.59 -17.78
C GLU A 154 -12.90 15.19 -18.26
N GLU A 155 -12.06 14.48 -19.00
CA GLU A 155 -12.34 13.11 -19.40
C GLU A 155 -12.31 12.18 -18.18
N GLN A 156 -11.26 12.30 -17.35
CA GLN A 156 -11.16 11.55 -16.09
C GLN A 156 -12.35 11.86 -15.17
N ARG A 157 -12.71 13.15 -15.02
CA ARG A 157 -13.88 13.56 -14.24
C ARG A 157 -15.14 12.86 -14.71
N ARG A 158 -15.47 12.98 -16.00
CA ARG A 158 -16.66 12.38 -16.61
C ARG A 158 -16.70 10.85 -16.43
N LEU A 159 -15.56 10.19 -16.61
CA LEU A 159 -15.47 8.74 -16.44
C LEU A 159 -15.63 8.32 -14.97
N ALA A 160 -15.05 9.06 -14.02
CA ALA A 160 -15.20 8.82 -12.59
C ALA A 160 -16.64 9.01 -12.11
N GLU A 161 -17.30 10.12 -12.51
CA GLU A 161 -18.70 10.40 -12.19
C GLU A 161 -19.62 9.32 -12.76
N LYS A 162 -19.37 8.92 -14.02
CA LYS A 162 -20.13 7.83 -14.66
C LYS A 162 -19.98 6.52 -13.91
N ALA A 163 -18.74 6.12 -13.57
CA ALA A 163 -18.47 4.87 -12.86
C ALA A 163 -19.11 4.88 -11.46
N LYS A 164 -19.04 6.01 -10.73
CA LYS A 164 -19.73 6.19 -9.46
C LYS A 164 -21.24 6.00 -9.60
N GLY A 165 -21.86 6.66 -10.57
CA GLY A 165 -23.31 6.54 -10.82
C GLY A 165 -23.75 5.14 -11.27
N GLU A 166 -22.91 4.41 -12.00
CA GLU A 166 -23.15 3.01 -12.35
C GLU A 166 -23.09 2.12 -11.11
N LEU A 167 -22.11 2.36 -10.23
CA LEU A 167 -21.95 1.63 -8.99
C LEU A 167 -23.12 1.87 -8.01
N GLU A 168 -23.59 3.11 -7.89
CA GLU A 168 -24.79 3.46 -7.10
C GLU A 168 -26.02 2.72 -7.61
N LYS A 169 -26.24 2.72 -8.92
CA LYS A 169 -27.38 2.03 -9.56
C LYS A 169 -27.32 0.52 -9.45
N SER A 170 -26.14 -0.05 -9.25
CA SER A 170 -25.97 -1.51 -9.13
C SER A 170 -26.62 -2.08 -7.87
N GLY A 171 -26.91 -1.24 -6.86
CA GLY A 171 -27.44 -1.67 -5.56
C GLY A 171 -26.47 -2.55 -4.74
N ARG A 172 -25.20 -2.62 -5.15
CA ARG A 172 -24.19 -3.46 -4.49
C ARG A 172 -23.88 -3.02 -3.06
N PHE A 173 -23.95 -1.73 -2.81
CA PHE A 173 -23.76 -1.15 -1.48
C PHE A 173 -25.10 -0.68 -0.92
N ALA A 174 -25.43 -1.11 0.31
CA ALA A 174 -26.68 -0.71 0.97
C ALA A 174 -26.69 0.75 1.42
N LYS A 175 -25.52 1.37 1.56
CA LYS A 175 -25.36 2.77 1.96
C LYS A 175 -24.96 3.61 0.74
N PRO A 176 -25.23 4.93 0.76
CA PRO A 176 -24.79 5.84 -0.29
C PRO A 176 -23.26 5.81 -0.50
N ILE A 177 -22.82 6.00 -1.74
CA ILE A 177 -21.41 6.12 -2.07
C ILE A 177 -20.92 7.52 -1.70
N VAL A 178 -20.00 7.59 -0.74
CA VAL A 178 -19.45 8.85 -0.21
C VAL A 178 -18.10 9.22 -0.82
N THR A 179 -17.56 8.39 -1.71
CA THR A 179 -16.28 8.67 -2.40
C THR A 179 -16.35 10.03 -3.10
N GLU A 180 -15.41 10.90 -2.79
CA GLU A 180 -15.27 12.21 -3.38
C GLU A 180 -14.69 12.12 -4.79
N ILE A 181 -15.16 12.98 -5.72
CA ILE A 181 -14.54 13.21 -7.04
C ILE A 181 -14.17 14.67 -7.08
N ALA A 182 -12.87 14.98 -6.99
CA ALA A 182 -12.34 16.33 -6.85
C ALA A 182 -11.26 16.62 -7.90
N PRO A 183 -11.03 17.90 -8.25
CA PRO A 183 -9.91 18.24 -9.12
C PRO A 183 -8.57 17.95 -8.43
N PHE A 184 -7.63 17.40 -9.17
CA PHE A 184 -6.26 17.28 -8.72
C PHE A 184 -5.62 18.67 -8.60
N THR A 185 -4.92 18.91 -7.49
CA THR A 185 -4.22 20.18 -7.26
C THR A 185 -2.72 19.97 -7.10
N LYS A 186 -2.32 19.29 -6.04
CA LYS A 186 -0.92 19.05 -5.70
C LYS A 186 -0.78 17.70 -5.01
N PHE A 187 0.32 17.03 -5.29
CA PHE A 187 0.68 15.77 -4.67
C PHE A 187 2.02 15.91 -3.98
N TYR A 188 2.12 15.40 -2.77
CA TYR A 188 3.34 15.31 -2.01
C TYR A 188 3.72 13.84 -1.87
N ARG A 189 4.83 13.46 -2.47
CA ARG A 189 5.34 12.10 -2.36
C ARG A 189 5.62 11.76 -0.90
N ALA A 190 5.13 10.63 -0.42
CA ALA A 190 5.44 10.16 0.92
C ALA A 190 6.92 9.73 1.01
N GLU A 191 7.39 9.63 2.22
CA GLU A 191 8.76 9.28 2.58
C GLU A 191 9.17 7.93 1.93
N ASP A 192 10.44 7.76 1.64
CA ASP A 192 10.95 6.60 0.89
C ASP A 192 10.63 5.25 1.56
N TYR A 193 10.54 5.20 2.89
CA TYR A 193 10.18 3.99 3.60
C TYR A 193 8.72 3.56 3.43
N HIS A 194 7.87 4.41 2.85
CA HIS A 194 6.49 4.08 2.50
C HIS A 194 6.36 3.53 1.08
N GLN A 195 7.30 3.83 0.19
CA GLN A 195 7.26 3.36 -1.18
C GLN A 195 7.54 1.86 -1.23
N ASP A 196 6.83 1.13 -2.07
CA ASP A 196 7.00 -0.33 -2.24
C ASP A 196 6.93 -1.11 -0.91
N TYR A 197 6.18 -0.59 0.08
CA TYR A 197 6.15 -1.19 1.42
C TYR A 197 5.76 -2.66 1.40
N TYR A 198 4.84 -3.05 0.54
CA TYR A 198 4.40 -4.43 0.40
C TYR A 198 5.49 -5.37 -0.16
N LYS A 199 6.51 -4.84 -0.86
CA LYS A 199 7.69 -5.58 -1.34
C LYS A 199 8.77 -5.62 -0.27
N THR A 200 9.09 -4.48 0.32
CA THR A 200 10.19 -4.31 1.28
C THR A 200 9.87 -4.89 2.66
N HIS A 201 8.59 -4.91 3.05
CA HIS A 201 8.12 -5.40 4.36
C HIS A 201 6.99 -6.44 4.19
N ALA A 202 7.16 -7.38 3.26
CA ALA A 202 6.10 -8.27 2.77
C ALA A 202 5.34 -9.01 3.89
N LEU A 203 6.02 -9.54 4.92
CA LEU A 203 5.36 -10.25 6.02
C LEU A 203 4.49 -9.31 6.85
N ARG A 204 5.03 -8.16 7.23
CA ARG A 204 4.31 -7.15 8.02
C ARG A 204 3.12 -6.61 7.24
N TYR A 205 3.29 -6.36 5.95
CA TYR A 205 2.22 -5.94 5.06
C TYR A 205 1.10 -6.99 4.94
N LYS A 206 1.45 -8.27 4.68
CA LYS A 206 0.46 -9.37 4.58
C LYS A 206 -0.34 -9.51 5.88
N TYR A 207 0.34 -9.47 7.03
CA TYR A 207 -0.31 -9.52 8.34
C TYR A 207 -1.27 -8.32 8.54
N TYR A 208 -0.79 -7.11 8.26
CA TYR A 208 -1.62 -5.90 8.34
C TYR A 208 -2.83 -5.98 7.42
N ARG A 209 -2.63 -6.32 6.13
CA ARG A 209 -3.71 -6.39 5.14
C ARG A 209 -4.77 -7.42 5.52
N TRP A 210 -4.35 -8.59 5.98
CA TRP A 210 -5.28 -9.64 6.43
C TRP A 210 -6.08 -9.20 7.65
N ASN A 211 -5.44 -8.61 8.68
CA ASN A 211 -6.10 -8.11 9.88
C ASN A 211 -6.93 -6.85 9.64
N SER A 212 -6.72 -6.13 8.54
CA SER A 212 -7.51 -4.94 8.22
C SER A 212 -8.98 -5.25 7.91
N GLY A 213 -9.30 -6.51 7.58
CA GLY A 213 -10.64 -6.90 7.15
C GLY A 213 -10.97 -6.50 5.72
N ARG A 214 -10.01 -5.88 4.98
CA ARG A 214 -10.20 -5.41 3.60
C ARG A 214 -10.56 -6.56 2.67
N ASP A 215 -9.72 -7.59 2.60
CA ASP A 215 -9.92 -8.69 1.66
C ASP A 215 -11.21 -9.46 1.95
N GLN A 216 -11.54 -9.70 3.21
CA GLN A 216 -12.80 -10.35 3.64
C GLN A 216 -14.04 -9.54 3.24
N PHE A 217 -13.97 -8.22 3.35
CA PHE A 217 -15.05 -7.33 2.91
C PHE A 217 -15.21 -7.39 1.39
N LEU A 218 -14.10 -7.29 0.64
CA LEU A 218 -14.12 -7.31 -0.82
C LEU A 218 -14.64 -8.63 -1.37
N GLU A 219 -14.22 -9.75 -0.82
CA GLU A 219 -14.73 -11.08 -1.16
C GLU A 219 -16.25 -11.16 -0.95
N LYS A 220 -16.77 -10.59 0.13
CA LYS A 220 -18.21 -10.58 0.42
C LYS A 220 -19.01 -9.70 -0.54
N VAL A 221 -18.47 -8.54 -0.93
CA VAL A 221 -19.16 -7.53 -1.76
C VAL A 221 -19.07 -7.87 -3.24
N TRP A 222 -17.91 -8.38 -3.71
CA TRP A 222 -17.64 -8.63 -5.12
C TRP A 222 -17.82 -10.12 -5.49
N VAL A 223 -18.93 -10.71 -5.06
CA VAL A 223 -19.34 -12.05 -5.48
C VAL A 223 -20.09 -11.95 -6.81
N ASP A 224 -19.85 -12.84 -7.75
CA ASP A 224 -20.64 -12.94 -8.97
C ASP A 224 -22.07 -13.45 -8.66
N GLU A 225 -22.98 -13.33 -9.65
CA GLU A 225 -24.37 -13.79 -9.49
C GLU A 225 -24.49 -15.31 -9.22
N LYS A 226 -23.40 -16.05 -9.34
CA LYS A 226 -23.29 -17.50 -9.05
C LYS A 226 -22.66 -17.77 -7.68
N GLY A 227 -22.39 -16.74 -6.87
CA GLY A 227 -21.79 -16.88 -5.54
C GLY A 227 -20.29 -17.18 -5.58
N LYS A 228 -19.63 -16.96 -6.72
CA LYS A 228 -18.17 -17.05 -6.81
C LYS A 228 -17.56 -15.66 -6.68
N ALA A 229 -16.57 -15.51 -5.79
CA ALA A 229 -15.76 -14.30 -5.75
C ALA A 229 -15.20 -14.05 -7.17
N VAL A 230 -15.31 -12.79 -7.64
CA VAL A 230 -14.71 -12.40 -8.92
C VAL A 230 -13.20 -12.47 -8.76
N SER A 231 -12.61 -13.56 -9.21
CA SER A 231 -11.18 -13.83 -9.07
C SER A 231 -10.37 -12.74 -9.77
N ARG A 232 -9.33 -12.28 -9.09
CA ARG A 232 -8.23 -11.54 -9.72
C ARG A 232 -7.61 -12.46 -10.79
N ALA A 233 -7.21 -11.92 -11.91
CA ALA A 233 -6.72 -12.69 -13.06
C ALA A 233 -5.52 -13.63 -12.77
N ASP A 234 -4.93 -13.56 -11.57
CA ASP A 234 -3.77 -14.37 -11.16
C ASP A 234 -4.05 -15.35 -9.99
N ASP A 235 -5.23 -15.27 -9.32
CA ASP A 235 -5.57 -16.16 -8.20
C ASP A 235 -5.99 -17.58 -8.63
N SER A 236 -6.15 -17.83 -9.94
CA SER A 236 -6.64 -19.12 -10.44
C SER A 236 -5.65 -20.27 -10.26
N LYS A 237 -4.36 -19.97 -10.07
CA LYS A 237 -3.29 -20.99 -9.97
C LYS A 237 -3.21 -21.64 -8.57
N TYR A 238 -3.57 -20.92 -7.53
CA TYR A 238 -3.44 -21.35 -6.13
C TYR A 238 -4.75 -21.22 -5.34
N SER A 239 -5.85 -21.72 -5.91
CA SER A 239 -7.15 -21.65 -5.24
C SER A 239 -7.27 -22.64 -4.09
N LYS A 240 -7.92 -22.24 -3.00
CA LYS A 240 -8.25 -23.11 -1.87
C LYS A 240 -9.25 -24.19 -2.34
N PRO A 241 -8.94 -25.49 -2.19
CA PRO A 241 -9.88 -26.57 -2.48
C PRO A 241 -11.11 -26.53 -1.56
N SER A 242 -12.18 -27.25 -1.94
CA SER A 242 -13.35 -27.39 -1.08
C SER A 242 -12.99 -28.08 0.24
N ASP A 243 -13.78 -27.82 1.28
CA ASP A 243 -13.58 -28.42 2.62
C ASP A 243 -13.53 -29.95 2.60
N GLU A 244 -14.37 -30.56 1.76
CA GLU A 244 -14.39 -32.02 1.58
C GLU A 244 -13.04 -32.55 1.02
N VAL A 245 -12.48 -31.86 0.03
CA VAL A 245 -11.17 -32.20 -0.54
C VAL A 245 -10.06 -31.98 0.48
N LEU A 246 -10.14 -30.91 1.27
CA LEU A 246 -9.14 -30.64 2.32
C LEU A 246 -9.14 -31.70 3.41
N ARG A 247 -10.30 -32.19 3.83
CA ARG A 247 -10.42 -33.30 4.80
C ARG A 247 -9.81 -34.61 4.31
N GLN A 248 -9.81 -34.84 3.00
CA GLN A 248 -9.21 -36.04 2.41
C GLN A 248 -7.69 -35.90 2.20
N ARG A 249 -7.20 -34.68 1.95
CA ARG A 249 -5.79 -34.40 1.62
C ARG A 249 -4.92 -34.13 2.84
N LEU A 250 -5.46 -33.45 3.83
CA LEU A 250 -4.71 -32.97 5.01
C LEU A 250 -4.77 -33.98 6.15
N THR A 251 -3.68 -34.10 6.88
CA THR A 251 -3.72 -34.79 8.18
C THR A 251 -4.66 -34.04 9.16
N PRO A 252 -5.17 -34.69 10.20
CA PRO A 252 -6.02 -34.03 11.20
C PRO A 252 -5.36 -32.79 11.81
N LEU A 253 -4.04 -32.80 12.02
CA LEU A 253 -3.30 -31.67 12.56
C LEU A 253 -3.21 -30.54 11.52
N GLN A 254 -2.83 -30.83 10.27
CA GLN A 254 -2.78 -29.86 9.20
C GLN A 254 -4.15 -29.22 8.97
N TYR A 255 -5.23 -30.01 8.97
CA TYR A 255 -6.58 -29.50 8.83
C TYR A 255 -6.94 -28.56 9.99
N LYS A 256 -6.63 -28.95 11.24
CA LYS A 256 -6.86 -28.10 12.41
C LYS A 256 -6.08 -26.78 12.35
N VAL A 257 -4.80 -26.85 11.95
CA VAL A 257 -3.93 -25.66 11.83
C VAL A 257 -4.44 -24.70 10.76
N THR A 258 -4.77 -25.23 9.57
CA THR A 258 -5.09 -24.41 8.40
C THR A 258 -6.56 -23.97 8.33
N GLN A 259 -7.51 -24.68 9.00
CA GLN A 259 -8.94 -24.39 8.91
C GLN A 259 -9.58 -23.97 10.25
N HIS A 260 -8.91 -24.17 11.38
CA HIS A 260 -9.46 -23.93 12.73
C HIS A 260 -8.47 -23.22 13.65
N GLU A 261 -7.62 -22.35 13.11
CA GLU A 261 -6.67 -21.52 13.88
C GLU A 261 -5.80 -22.34 14.87
N GLY A 262 -5.53 -23.59 14.54
CA GLY A 262 -4.67 -24.44 15.35
C GLY A 262 -3.20 -24.07 15.24
N THR A 263 -2.39 -24.64 16.11
CA THR A 263 -0.93 -24.48 16.09
C THR A 263 -0.27 -25.84 16.21
N GLU A 264 0.82 -26.06 15.47
CA GLU A 264 1.68 -27.23 15.67
C GLU A 264 2.49 -27.08 16.95
N PRO A 265 2.85 -28.19 17.62
CA PRO A 265 3.72 -28.11 18.79
C PRO A 265 5.11 -27.58 18.44
N ALA A 266 5.63 -26.66 19.26
CA ALA A 266 7.00 -26.17 19.13
C ALA A 266 8.00 -27.33 19.26
N PHE A 267 9.05 -27.32 18.45
CA PHE A 267 10.09 -28.35 18.39
C PHE A 267 9.61 -29.77 18.05
N ASN A 268 8.33 -29.92 17.70
CA ASN A 268 7.70 -31.18 17.32
C ASN A 268 6.75 -30.97 16.13
N ASN A 269 7.27 -30.42 15.04
CA ASN A 269 6.61 -30.27 13.76
C ASN A 269 7.57 -30.61 12.62
N GLU A 270 7.03 -30.88 11.44
CA GLU A 270 7.77 -31.47 10.32
C GLU A 270 8.98 -30.63 9.86
N TYR A 271 8.87 -29.29 9.94
CA TYR A 271 9.84 -28.42 9.27
C TYR A 271 10.67 -27.55 10.21
N TRP A 272 10.51 -27.61 11.53
CA TRP A 272 11.21 -26.71 12.45
C TRP A 272 12.75 -26.81 12.31
N ASN A 273 13.30 -28.04 12.21
CA ASN A 273 14.73 -28.28 12.04
C ASN A 273 15.13 -28.81 10.65
N ASN A 274 14.21 -28.76 9.67
CA ASN A 274 14.49 -29.22 8.31
C ASN A 274 15.54 -28.30 7.64
N LYS A 275 16.65 -28.88 7.16
CA LYS A 275 17.75 -28.21 6.46
C LYS A 275 17.91 -28.64 5.00
N LYS A 276 16.93 -29.39 4.46
CA LYS A 276 16.94 -29.80 3.06
C LYS A 276 16.68 -28.60 2.17
N GLU A 277 17.37 -28.56 1.03
CA GLU A 277 17.10 -27.55 0.00
C GLU A 277 15.72 -27.75 -0.62
N GLY A 278 15.02 -26.65 -0.89
CA GLY A 278 13.71 -26.67 -1.52
C GLY A 278 12.89 -25.42 -1.29
N ILE A 279 11.67 -25.45 -1.79
CA ILE A 279 10.66 -24.42 -1.61
C ILE A 279 9.61 -24.91 -0.62
N TYR A 280 9.32 -24.13 0.38
CA TYR A 280 8.20 -24.34 1.31
C TYR A 280 6.94 -23.81 0.66
N VAL A 281 5.93 -24.63 0.57
CA VAL A 281 4.65 -24.30 -0.08
C VAL A 281 3.51 -24.35 0.92
N ASP A 282 2.46 -23.59 0.66
CA ASP A 282 1.20 -23.71 1.40
C ASP A 282 0.60 -25.12 1.18
N VAL A 283 0.31 -25.81 2.26
CA VAL A 283 -0.18 -27.20 2.18
C VAL A 283 -1.59 -27.29 1.63
N VAL A 284 -2.36 -26.20 1.67
CA VAL A 284 -3.73 -26.11 1.16
C VAL A 284 -3.75 -25.83 -0.33
N SER A 285 -3.06 -24.75 -0.77
CA SER A 285 -3.11 -24.24 -2.14
C SER A 285 -1.93 -24.71 -3.00
N GLY A 286 -0.80 -25.08 -2.40
CA GLY A 286 0.44 -25.36 -3.10
C GLY A 286 1.20 -24.10 -3.50
N GLU A 287 0.78 -22.91 -3.02
CA GLU A 287 1.47 -21.65 -3.29
C GLU A 287 2.89 -21.65 -2.73
N PRO A 288 3.92 -21.27 -3.50
CA PRO A 288 5.27 -21.08 -2.98
C PRO A 288 5.31 -19.95 -1.94
N LEU A 289 5.80 -20.25 -0.74
CA LEU A 289 5.84 -19.29 0.36
C LEU A 289 7.26 -18.85 0.71
N PHE A 290 8.19 -19.80 0.83
CA PHE A 290 9.54 -19.51 1.31
C PHE A 290 10.59 -20.39 0.63
N SER A 291 11.82 -19.86 0.49
CA SER A 291 12.99 -20.62 0.08
C SER A 291 13.73 -21.18 1.31
N SER A 292 14.26 -22.39 1.20
CA SER A 292 15.17 -22.96 2.21
C SER A 292 16.43 -22.12 2.43
N LEU A 293 16.83 -21.35 1.43
CA LEU A 293 17.98 -20.43 1.52
C LEU A 293 17.73 -19.26 2.49
N ASP A 294 16.48 -18.92 2.72
CA ASP A 294 16.07 -17.83 3.61
C ASP A 294 15.69 -18.35 5.02
N LYS A 295 15.79 -19.67 5.26
CA LYS A 295 15.46 -20.28 6.55
C LYS A 295 16.58 -20.06 7.56
N TYR A 296 16.19 -19.71 8.79
CA TYR A 296 17.12 -19.57 9.91
C TYR A 296 16.58 -20.23 11.18
N ASP A 297 17.46 -20.49 12.13
CA ASP A 297 17.09 -21.00 13.45
C ASP A 297 16.74 -19.84 14.37
N SER A 298 15.46 -19.69 14.66
CA SER A 298 14.94 -18.64 15.56
C SER A 298 14.92 -19.08 17.04
N GLY A 299 15.18 -20.34 17.34
CA GLY A 299 15.04 -20.90 18.67
C GLY A 299 13.61 -21.05 19.16
N THR A 300 12.60 -20.76 18.32
CA THR A 300 11.17 -20.78 18.71
C THR A 300 10.52 -22.16 18.59
N GLY A 301 11.15 -23.07 17.86
CA GLY A 301 10.62 -24.39 17.58
C GLY A 301 9.65 -24.49 16.41
N TRP A 302 9.56 -23.42 15.60
CA TRP A 302 8.85 -23.37 14.32
C TRP A 302 9.79 -22.94 13.19
N PRO A 303 9.46 -23.34 11.93
CA PRO A 303 10.22 -22.86 10.77
C PRO A 303 10.19 -21.35 10.69
N SER A 304 11.34 -20.71 10.57
CA SER A 304 11.49 -19.27 10.51
C SER A 304 12.30 -18.87 9.28
N PHE A 305 11.89 -17.80 8.59
CA PHE A 305 12.48 -17.36 7.34
C PHE A 305 12.71 -15.85 7.37
N THR A 306 13.77 -15.40 6.70
CA THR A 306 14.16 -13.99 6.65
C THR A 306 13.28 -13.18 5.70
N ARG A 307 12.72 -13.85 4.65
CA ARG A 307 11.80 -13.22 3.66
C ARG A 307 10.94 -14.29 2.98
N PRO A 308 9.76 -13.94 2.48
CA PRO A 308 8.96 -14.78 1.58
C PRO A 308 9.54 -14.78 0.15
N LEU A 309 8.99 -15.67 -0.69
CA LEU A 309 9.20 -15.70 -2.14
C LEU A 309 8.33 -14.65 -2.84
#